data_f1c14fb2c93f203ca736a2bdd8e28969
#
_entry.id   f1c14fb2c93f203ca736a2bdd8e28969
#
_cell.length_a   1.000
_cell.length_b   1.000
_cell.length_c   1.000
_cell.angle_alpha   90.00
_cell.angle_beta   90.00
_cell.angle_gamma   90.00
#
_symmetry.space_group_name_H-M   'P 1'
#
loop_
_entity.id
_entity.type
_entity.pdbx_description
1 polymer ?
#
loop_
_entity_poly.entity_id
_entity_poly.type
_entity_poly.pdbx_seq_one_letter_code
_entity_poly.pdbx_strand_id
1 'polypeptide(L)'
;MITLTNIKKTYNKGTVQALNDISFSVEKGELFGLIGPDGAGKTSLFRILTTLLLPDAGQATVDGCDVIKDYRQIRNRVGYMPGRFSLYQDLTVEENLNFFATVFGTTIKENYDLIKDIYQQIEPFKDRRAGKLSGGMKQKLALSCALIHKPSVLFLDEPTTGVDVVSRKEFWAMLKKLKQEGITILVSTPYMDEANLCDRIALVQKGDILSIDKPAGVVSSFPGELYAVRAANTHLLLQDVRSYPGTATCFAFGDALHVTFSSEAKDLKDYLHSKGHMDVSIVKIDPTIEDCFIHLLK
;
A
#
# COMPACT_ATOMS: atom_id res chain seq x y z
N MET A 1 16.14 7.55 7.22
CA MET A 1 15.95 8.20 5.92
C MET A 1 14.69 9.07 5.90
N ILE A 2 13.56 8.54 6.29
CA ILE A 2 12.33 9.30 6.55
C ILE A 2 12.01 9.17 8.04
N THR A 3 11.65 10.26 8.70
CA THR A 3 11.24 10.23 10.11
C THR A 3 10.03 11.13 10.31
N LEU A 4 9.04 10.61 11.01
CA LEU A 4 7.84 11.35 11.41
C LEU A 4 7.70 11.27 12.91
N THR A 5 7.33 12.39 13.53
CA THR A 5 7.12 12.49 14.97
C THR A 5 5.84 13.30 15.22
N ASN A 6 4.84 12.64 15.78
CA ASN A 6 3.56 13.21 16.22
C ASN A 6 2.83 14.03 15.13
N ILE A 7 2.86 13.57 13.88
CA ILE A 7 2.22 14.24 12.74
C ILE A 7 0.70 14.20 12.89
N LYS A 8 0.08 15.37 12.85
CA LYS A 8 -1.38 15.54 12.86
C LYS A 8 -1.83 16.32 11.64
N LYS A 9 -3.00 15.95 11.10
CA LYS A 9 -3.64 16.68 10.02
C LYS A 9 -5.16 16.60 10.10
N THR A 10 -5.80 17.74 10.02
CA THR A 10 -7.25 17.87 9.98
C THR A 10 -7.68 18.62 8.72
N TYR A 11 -8.91 18.40 8.29
CA TYR A 11 -9.58 19.11 7.20
C TYR A 11 -10.91 19.69 7.68
N ASN A 12 -11.52 20.54 6.85
CA ASN A 12 -12.82 21.12 7.10
C ASN A 12 -12.91 21.79 8.47
N LYS A 13 -11.94 22.66 8.80
CA LYS A 13 -11.87 23.39 10.09
C LYS A 13 -11.88 22.45 11.31
N GLY A 14 -11.22 21.29 11.20
CA GLY A 14 -11.07 20.35 12.31
C GLY A 14 -12.15 19.26 12.40
N THR A 15 -13.15 19.25 11.52
CA THR A 15 -14.22 18.22 11.55
C THR A 15 -13.80 16.87 11.03
N VAL A 16 -12.77 16.81 10.15
CA VAL A 16 -12.24 15.56 9.61
C VAL A 16 -10.80 15.41 10.05
N GLN A 17 -10.52 14.44 10.92
CA GLN A 17 -9.17 14.09 11.34
C GLN A 17 -8.59 13.08 10.37
N ALA A 18 -7.61 13.49 9.57
CA ALA A 18 -6.98 12.67 8.56
C ALA A 18 -5.74 11.94 9.06
N LEU A 19 -5.00 12.55 9.99
CA LEU A 19 -3.83 11.96 10.65
C LEU A 19 -3.87 12.31 12.14
N ASN A 20 -3.70 11.28 12.98
CA ASN A 20 -3.80 11.38 14.43
C ASN A 20 -2.52 10.89 15.10
N ASP A 21 -1.56 11.79 15.29
CA ASP A 21 -0.33 11.51 16.03
C ASP A 21 0.59 10.45 15.39
N ILE A 22 0.77 10.53 14.07
CA ILE A 22 1.55 9.57 13.29
C ILE A 22 3.04 9.71 13.57
N SER A 23 3.67 8.63 14.04
CA SER A 23 5.10 8.55 14.31
C SER A 23 5.67 7.23 13.82
N PHE A 24 6.66 7.29 12.92
CA PHE A 24 7.47 6.15 12.49
C PHE A 24 8.72 6.59 11.73
N SER A 25 9.60 5.64 11.42
CA SER A 25 10.77 5.86 10.57
C SER A 25 10.87 4.83 9.46
N VAL A 26 11.47 5.25 8.34
CA VAL A 26 11.85 4.40 7.21
C VAL A 26 13.35 4.49 7.02
N GLU A 27 14.01 3.35 6.97
CA GLU A 27 15.46 3.25 6.83
C GLU A 27 15.92 3.51 5.38
N LYS A 28 17.21 3.79 5.20
CA LYS A 28 17.76 3.98 3.86
C LYS A 28 17.75 2.66 3.08
N GLY A 29 17.25 2.69 1.84
CA GLY A 29 17.16 1.50 0.97
C GLY A 29 16.05 0.53 1.40
N GLU A 30 15.14 0.95 2.26
CA GLU A 30 13.99 0.16 2.68
C GLU A 30 12.81 0.33 1.70
N LEU A 31 12.10 -0.76 1.43
CA LEU A 31 10.79 -0.75 0.78
C LEU A 31 9.72 -0.87 1.86
N PHE A 32 9.16 0.27 2.27
CA PHE A 32 8.20 0.38 3.35
C PHE A 32 6.77 0.54 2.80
N GLY A 33 5.83 -0.28 3.29
CA GLY A 33 4.43 -0.27 2.90
C GLY A 33 3.55 0.48 3.90
N LEU A 34 2.74 1.43 3.42
CA LEU A 34 1.67 2.06 4.18
C LEU A 34 0.34 1.42 3.75
N ILE A 35 -0.14 0.46 4.53
CA ILE A 35 -1.24 -0.44 4.17
C ILE A 35 -2.51 -0.02 4.89
N GLY A 36 -3.61 0.11 4.16
CA GLY A 36 -4.91 0.44 4.75
C GLY A 36 -5.94 0.83 3.70
N PRO A 37 -7.23 0.85 4.06
CA PRO A 37 -8.32 1.15 3.14
C PRO A 37 -8.31 2.60 2.68
N ASP A 38 -9.21 2.90 1.74
CA ASP A 38 -9.47 4.27 1.32
C ASP A 38 -9.92 5.12 2.50
N GLY A 39 -9.43 6.37 2.54
CA GLY A 39 -9.72 7.28 3.65
C GLY A 39 -8.91 7.05 4.92
N ALA A 40 -7.98 6.09 4.96
CA ALA A 40 -7.11 5.84 6.12
C ALA A 40 -6.10 6.96 6.44
N GLY A 41 -5.93 7.95 5.53
CA GLY A 41 -5.00 9.07 5.72
C GLY A 41 -3.71 8.97 4.88
N LYS A 42 -3.48 7.87 4.16
CA LYS A 42 -2.26 7.58 3.39
C LYS A 42 -1.83 8.73 2.47
N THR A 43 -2.73 9.19 1.59
CA THR A 43 -2.46 10.30 0.66
C THR A 43 -2.13 11.62 1.39
N SER A 44 -2.77 11.89 2.53
CA SER A 44 -2.46 13.09 3.33
C SER A 44 -1.04 13.05 3.85
N LEU A 45 -0.60 11.88 4.31
CA LEU A 45 0.77 11.65 4.78
C LEU A 45 1.78 11.81 3.63
N PHE A 46 1.53 11.21 2.47
CA PHE A 46 2.38 11.37 1.28
C PHE A 46 2.52 12.84 0.86
N ARG A 47 1.43 13.60 0.86
CA ARG A 47 1.47 15.02 0.53
C ARG A 47 2.28 15.85 1.54
N ILE A 48 2.30 15.48 2.81
CA ILE A 48 3.14 16.14 3.82
C ILE A 48 4.61 15.81 3.53
N LEU A 49 4.96 14.53 3.34
CA LEU A 49 6.34 14.09 3.09
C LEU A 49 6.90 14.63 1.77
N THR A 50 6.05 14.81 0.76
CA THR A 50 6.42 15.42 -0.53
C THR A 50 6.28 16.95 -0.55
N THR A 51 6.05 17.57 0.60
CA THR A 51 5.95 19.03 0.79
C THR A 51 4.80 19.72 0.05
N LEU A 52 3.76 18.97 -0.33
CA LEU A 52 2.57 19.49 -0.99
C LEU A 52 1.48 19.91 0.01
N LEU A 53 1.63 19.52 1.28
CA LEU A 53 0.70 19.80 2.36
C LEU A 53 1.47 20.08 3.64
N LEU A 54 1.06 21.07 4.41
CA LEU A 54 1.62 21.34 5.73
C LEU A 54 0.93 20.48 6.78
N PRO A 55 1.66 19.87 7.73
CA PRO A 55 1.06 19.26 8.92
C PRO A 55 0.47 20.36 9.82
N ASP A 56 -0.53 20.01 10.64
CA ASP A 56 -1.09 20.92 11.64
C ASP A 56 -0.26 20.88 12.93
N ALA A 57 0.40 19.74 13.21
CA ALA A 57 1.35 19.57 14.30
C ALA A 57 2.34 18.43 13.98
N GLY A 58 3.40 18.33 14.78
CA GLY A 58 4.44 17.35 14.64
C GLY A 58 5.56 17.81 13.70
N GLN A 59 6.53 16.92 13.48
CA GLN A 59 7.71 17.16 12.64
C GLN A 59 7.95 15.97 11.72
N ALA A 60 8.40 16.24 10.50
CA ALA A 60 8.84 15.20 9.59
C ALA A 60 10.11 15.62 8.84
N THR A 61 10.97 14.64 8.59
CA THR A 61 12.17 14.81 7.77
C THR A 61 12.23 13.77 6.67
N VAL A 62 12.73 14.16 5.51
CA VAL A 62 12.99 13.30 4.36
C VAL A 62 14.41 13.52 3.90
N ASP A 63 15.21 12.47 3.85
CA ASP A 63 16.63 12.55 3.48
C ASP A 63 17.43 13.60 4.29
N GLY A 64 17.14 13.69 5.61
CA GLY A 64 17.73 14.64 6.52
C GLY A 64 17.21 16.08 6.41
N CYS A 65 16.27 16.36 5.51
CA CYS A 65 15.68 17.67 5.25
C CYS A 65 14.32 17.79 5.94
N ASP A 66 14.04 18.92 6.60
CA ASP A 66 12.74 19.23 7.23
C ASP A 66 11.69 19.54 6.17
N VAL A 67 10.52 18.91 6.26
CA VAL A 67 9.46 19.03 5.22
C VAL A 67 8.88 20.44 5.09
N ILE A 68 9.09 21.32 6.07
CA ILE A 68 8.61 22.70 6.04
C ILE A 68 9.72 23.65 5.62
N LYS A 69 10.89 23.55 6.26
CA LYS A 69 12.00 24.49 6.05
C LYS A 69 12.78 24.23 4.78
N ASP A 70 13.00 22.94 4.47
CA ASP A 70 13.88 22.49 3.38
C ASP A 70 13.10 21.96 2.17
N TYR A 71 11.85 22.39 1.97
CA TYR A 71 10.93 21.86 0.95
C TYR A 71 11.52 21.87 -0.47
N ARG A 72 12.34 22.88 -0.82
CA ARG A 72 12.99 22.94 -2.15
C ARG A 72 14.03 21.84 -2.33
N GLN A 73 14.80 21.53 -1.28
CA GLN A 73 15.80 20.45 -1.32
C GLN A 73 15.09 19.09 -1.44
N ILE A 74 14.02 18.88 -0.68
CA ILE A 74 13.23 17.64 -0.75
C ILE A 74 12.69 17.44 -2.16
N ARG A 75 12.07 18.45 -2.75
CA ARG A 75 11.47 18.36 -4.10
C ARG A 75 12.48 17.99 -5.19
N ASN A 76 13.75 18.32 -5.01
CA ASN A 76 14.83 17.97 -5.95
C ASN A 76 15.40 16.55 -5.71
N ARG A 77 15.10 15.93 -4.56
CA ARG A 77 15.66 14.63 -4.15
C ARG A 77 14.67 13.50 -4.15
N VAL A 78 13.39 13.81 -4.26
CA VAL A 78 12.33 12.80 -4.17
C VAL A 78 11.61 12.62 -5.50
N GLY A 79 11.30 11.38 -5.86
CA GLY A 79 10.32 11.06 -6.87
C GLY A 79 8.94 10.88 -6.23
N TYR A 80 7.90 11.40 -6.85
CA TYR A 80 6.53 11.24 -6.37
C TYR A 80 5.59 10.81 -7.49
N MET A 81 4.90 9.73 -7.26
CA MET A 81 3.84 9.22 -8.10
C MET A 81 2.52 9.27 -7.32
N PRO A 82 1.63 10.24 -7.60
CA PRO A 82 0.35 10.34 -6.93
C PRO A 82 -0.63 9.26 -7.42
N GLY A 83 -1.60 8.89 -6.60
CA GLY A 83 -2.57 7.83 -6.89
C GLY A 83 -3.50 8.09 -8.08
N ARG A 84 -3.61 9.36 -8.49
CA ARG A 84 -4.28 9.72 -9.75
C ARG A 84 -3.23 10.01 -10.81
N PHE A 85 -3.42 9.47 -12.02
CA PHE A 85 -2.56 9.76 -13.15
C PHE A 85 -2.48 11.28 -13.39
N SER A 86 -1.32 11.85 -13.14
CA SER A 86 -1.09 13.31 -13.09
C SER A 86 -0.22 13.82 -14.25
N LEU A 87 0.19 12.95 -15.17
CA LEU A 87 0.99 13.34 -16.32
C LEU A 87 0.13 14.03 -17.41
N TYR A 88 0.79 14.75 -18.30
CA TYR A 88 0.12 15.46 -19.40
C TYR A 88 -0.43 14.47 -20.41
N GLN A 89 -1.75 14.32 -20.44
CA GLN A 89 -2.42 13.31 -21.25
C GLN A 89 -2.34 13.60 -22.76
N ASP A 90 -2.22 14.86 -23.14
CA ASP A 90 -2.10 15.31 -24.55
C ASP A 90 -0.68 15.21 -25.09
N LEU A 91 0.33 15.15 -24.21
CA LEU A 91 1.71 14.91 -24.58
C LEU A 91 1.95 13.40 -24.82
N THR A 92 2.92 13.11 -25.67
CA THR A 92 3.39 11.75 -25.93
C THR A 92 4.18 11.21 -24.73
N VAL A 93 4.52 9.92 -24.75
CA VAL A 93 5.38 9.28 -23.76
C VAL A 93 6.73 10.01 -23.66
N GLU A 94 7.38 10.24 -24.83
CA GLU A 94 8.69 10.91 -24.89
C GLU A 94 8.62 12.37 -24.46
N GLU A 95 7.59 13.11 -24.86
CA GLU A 95 7.38 14.50 -24.44
C GLU A 95 7.16 14.62 -22.93
N ASN A 96 6.40 13.71 -22.29
CA ASN A 96 6.28 13.69 -20.84
C ASN A 96 7.65 13.49 -20.16
N LEU A 97 8.42 12.49 -20.60
CA LEU A 97 9.76 12.24 -20.04
C LEU A 97 10.70 13.42 -20.21
N ASN A 98 10.74 14.01 -21.41
CA ASN A 98 11.56 15.19 -21.68
C ASN A 98 11.15 16.39 -20.83
N PHE A 99 9.84 16.59 -20.63
CA PHE A 99 9.34 17.64 -19.75
C PHE A 99 9.90 17.50 -18.32
N PHE A 100 9.75 16.31 -17.72
CA PHE A 100 10.27 16.10 -16.36
C PHE A 100 11.78 16.16 -16.31
N ALA A 101 12.49 15.58 -17.29
CA ALA A 101 13.95 15.70 -17.37
C ALA A 101 14.39 17.17 -17.40
N THR A 102 13.74 18.00 -18.21
CA THR A 102 14.03 19.43 -18.30
C THR A 102 13.76 20.17 -17.00
N VAL A 103 12.63 19.88 -16.32
CA VAL A 103 12.28 20.49 -15.02
C VAL A 103 13.38 20.24 -13.96
N PHE A 104 13.99 19.07 -14.00
CA PHE A 104 15.06 18.68 -13.06
C PHE A 104 16.47 18.93 -13.59
N GLY A 105 16.62 19.61 -14.75
CA GLY A 105 17.93 19.98 -15.33
C GLY A 105 18.76 18.80 -15.81
N THR A 106 18.12 17.73 -16.30
CA THR A 106 18.76 16.52 -16.84
C THR A 106 18.16 16.16 -18.21
N THR A 107 18.61 15.05 -18.78
CA THR A 107 18.09 14.50 -20.04
C THR A 107 17.75 13.03 -19.91
N ILE A 108 16.86 12.52 -20.79
CA ILE A 108 16.57 11.07 -20.85
C ILE A 108 17.84 10.27 -21.06
N LYS A 109 18.77 10.75 -21.92
CA LYS A 109 20.01 10.07 -22.27
C LYS A 109 20.94 9.91 -21.05
N GLU A 110 21.06 10.95 -20.22
CA GLU A 110 21.92 10.93 -19.02
C GLU A 110 21.46 9.93 -17.98
N ASN A 111 20.16 9.70 -17.86
CA ASN A 111 19.59 8.86 -16.82
C ASN A 111 18.84 7.63 -17.38
N TYR A 112 19.13 7.30 -18.66
CA TYR A 112 18.48 6.18 -19.35
C TYR A 112 18.65 4.85 -18.60
N ASP A 113 19.86 4.58 -18.11
CA ASP A 113 20.17 3.31 -17.44
C ASP A 113 19.28 3.07 -16.19
N LEU A 114 18.95 4.12 -15.44
CA LEU A 114 18.07 4.01 -14.27
C LEU A 114 16.63 3.65 -14.65
N ILE A 115 16.13 4.17 -15.76
CA ILE A 115 14.74 3.94 -16.19
C ILE A 115 14.61 2.84 -17.24
N LYS A 116 15.74 2.32 -17.76
CA LYS A 116 15.79 1.41 -18.92
C LYS A 116 14.83 0.23 -18.81
N ASP A 117 14.87 -0.49 -17.72
CA ASP A 117 14.05 -1.71 -17.53
C ASP A 117 12.54 -1.44 -17.54
N ILE A 118 12.16 -0.20 -17.19
CA ILE A 118 10.77 0.27 -17.16
C ILE A 118 10.43 0.87 -18.53
N TYR A 119 11.30 1.76 -19.02
CA TYR A 119 11.05 2.55 -20.22
C TYR A 119 11.03 1.71 -21.49
N GLN A 120 11.94 0.73 -21.64
CA GLN A 120 11.97 -0.16 -22.80
C GLN A 120 10.64 -0.85 -23.09
N GLN A 121 9.81 -1.08 -22.08
CA GLN A 121 8.50 -1.70 -22.24
C GLN A 121 7.47 -0.75 -22.86
N ILE A 122 7.68 0.55 -22.79
CA ILE A 122 6.81 1.59 -23.33
C ILE A 122 7.47 2.41 -24.45
N GLU A 123 8.76 2.29 -24.64
CA GLU A 123 9.55 2.98 -25.66
C GLU A 123 9.03 2.73 -27.11
N PRO A 124 8.55 1.52 -27.50
CA PRO A 124 7.91 1.30 -28.79
C PRO A 124 6.68 2.18 -29.04
N PHE A 125 6.14 2.78 -27.98
CA PHE A 125 4.97 3.66 -28.01
C PHE A 125 5.32 5.12 -27.68
N LYS A 126 6.59 5.51 -27.81
CA LYS A 126 7.11 6.82 -27.39
C LYS A 126 6.36 8.00 -28.01
N ASP A 127 5.86 7.85 -29.24
CA ASP A 127 5.09 8.86 -29.97
C ASP A 127 3.58 8.83 -29.66
N ARG A 128 3.12 7.89 -28.82
CA ARG A 128 1.72 7.78 -28.42
C ARG A 128 1.40 8.75 -27.29
N ARG A 129 0.27 9.46 -27.39
CA ARG A 129 -0.21 10.33 -26.32
C ARG A 129 -0.48 9.54 -25.04
N ALA A 130 -0.06 10.08 -23.89
CA ALA A 130 -0.20 9.43 -22.59
C ALA A 130 -1.66 9.09 -22.22
N GLY A 131 -2.61 9.92 -22.66
CA GLY A 131 -4.04 9.65 -22.48
C GLY A 131 -4.53 8.36 -23.13
N LYS A 132 -3.87 7.89 -24.20
CA LYS A 132 -4.21 6.69 -24.98
C LYS A 132 -3.46 5.43 -24.55
N LEU A 133 -2.68 5.47 -23.47
CA LEU A 133 -1.98 4.32 -22.91
C LEU A 133 -2.93 3.46 -22.06
N SER A 134 -2.62 2.15 -21.96
CA SER A 134 -3.27 1.27 -21.00
C SER A 134 -2.91 1.68 -19.55
N GLY A 135 -3.65 1.18 -18.56
CA GLY A 135 -3.37 1.44 -17.14
C GLY A 135 -1.93 1.10 -16.76
N GLY A 136 -1.47 -0.11 -17.05
CA GLY A 136 -0.09 -0.53 -16.77
C GLY A 136 0.97 0.31 -17.48
N MET A 137 0.73 0.71 -18.75
CA MET A 137 1.65 1.61 -19.46
C MET A 137 1.69 3.02 -18.85
N LYS A 138 0.55 3.54 -18.37
CA LYS A 138 0.49 4.81 -17.66
C LYS A 138 1.30 4.76 -16.37
N GLN A 139 1.24 3.65 -15.63
CA GLN A 139 2.02 3.47 -14.41
C GLN A 139 3.53 3.40 -14.71
N LYS A 140 3.93 2.68 -15.75
CA LYS A 140 5.33 2.62 -16.20
C LYS A 140 5.86 4.00 -16.61
N LEU A 141 5.07 4.78 -17.34
CA LEU A 141 5.42 6.15 -17.69
C LEU A 141 5.55 7.04 -16.45
N ALA A 142 4.58 6.98 -15.54
CA ALA A 142 4.60 7.78 -14.31
C ALA A 142 5.82 7.45 -13.43
N LEU A 143 6.15 6.15 -13.29
CA LEU A 143 7.33 5.72 -12.56
C LEU A 143 8.62 6.19 -13.26
N SER A 144 8.73 6.07 -14.58
CA SER A 144 9.88 6.57 -15.35
C SER A 144 10.07 8.09 -15.16
N CYS A 145 9.00 8.87 -15.20
CA CYS A 145 9.04 10.32 -14.95
C CYS A 145 9.47 10.65 -13.51
N ALA A 146 9.00 9.87 -12.52
CA ALA A 146 9.38 10.06 -11.12
C ALA A 146 10.84 9.70 -10.83
N LEU A 147 11.45 8.86 -11.67
CA LEU A 147 12.84 8.39 -11.52
C LEU A 147 13.85 9.19 -12.34
N ILE A 148 13.42 9.99 -13.32
CA ILE A 148 14.30 10.58 -14.35
C ILE A 148 15.44 11.45 -13.78
N HIS A 149 15.28 11.97 -12.58
CA HIS A 149 16.27 12.83 -11.91
C HIS A 149 17.08 12.11 -10.81
N LYS A 150 17.07 10.77 -10.78
CA LYS A 150 17.78 9.93 -9.79
C LYS A 150 17.43 10.26 -8.34
N PRO A 151 16.16 10.14 -7.93
CA PRO A 151 15.78 10.48 -6.57
C PRO A 151 16.42 9.52 -5.55
N SER A 152 16.70 10.03 -4.33
CA SER A 152 17.13 9.21 -3.18
C SER A 152 15.95 8.51 -2.51
N VAL A 153 14.76 9.09 -2.62
CA VAL A 153 13.50 8.58 -2.05
C VAL A 153 12.40 8.60 -3.10
N LEU A 154 11.66 7.51 -3.20
CA LEU A 154 10.50 7.37 -4.08
C LEU A 154 9.22 7.20 -3.27
N PHE A 155 8.28 8.09 -3.48
CA PHE A 155 6.94 8.06 -2.89
C PHE A 155 5.92 7.60 -3.94
N LEU A 156 5.20 6.51 -3.66
CA LEU A 156 4.24 5.89 -4.56
C LEU A 156 2.87 5.77 -3.88
N ASP A 157 1.94 6.63 -4.25
CA ASP A 157 0.61 6.65 -3.66
C ASP A 157 -0.35 5.79 -4.49
N GLU A 158 -0.64 4.59 -4.01
CA GLU A 158 -1.51 3.59 -4.63
C GLU A 158 -1.17 3.27 -6.09
N PRO A 159 0.10 2.95 -6.39
CA PRO A 159 0.58 2.87 -7.78
C PRO A 159 -0.04 1.74 -8.59
N THR A 160 -0.65 0.75 -7.95
CA THR A 160 -1.23 -0.45 -8.58
C THR A 160 -2.75 -0.44 -8.64
N THR A 161 -3.41 0.62 -8.15
CA THR A 161 -4.86 0.73 -8.18
C THR A 161 -5.37 0.86 -9.62
N GLY A 162 -6.33 0.01 -9.99
CA GLY A 162 -6.90 -0.04 -11.34
C GLY A 162 -5.99 -0.68 -12.40
N VAL A 163 -4.96 -1.42 -11.98
CA VAL A 163 -4.03 -2.14 -12.85
C VAL A 163 -4.33 -3.63 -12.79
N ASP A 164 -4.21 -4.33 -13.92
CA ASP A 164 -4.40 -5.78 -14.00
C ASP A 164 -3.34 -6.56 -13.21
N VAL A 165 -3.63 -7.82 -12.87
CA VAL A 165 -2.79 -8.66 -12.00
C VAL A 165 -1.37 -8.87 -12.55
N VAL A 166 -1.21 -8.99 -13.88
CA VAL A 166 0.10 -9.21 -14.51
C VAL A 166 0.95 -7.94 -14.39
N SER A 167 0.38 -6.80 -14.78
CA SER A 167 1.05 -5.49 -14.68
C SER A 167 1.37 -5.12 -13.22
N ARG A 168 0.53 -5.50 -12.24
CA ARG A 168 0.83 -5.34 -10.80
C ARG A 168 2.09 -6.12 -10.40
N LYS A 169 2.18 -7.40 -10.78
CA LYS A 169 3.37 -8.23 -10.47
C LYS A 169 4.65 -7.65 -11.08
N GLU A 170 4.58 -7.20 -12.33
CA GLU A 170 5.71 -6.55 -13.00
C GLU A 170 6.12 -5.27 -12.28
N PHE A 171 5.16 -4.45 -11.88
CA PHE A 171 5.42 -3.20 -11.15
C PHE A 171 6.15 -3.45 -9.83
N TRP A 172 5.69 -4.41 -9.03
CA TRP A 172 6.36 -4.79 -7.79
C TRP A 172 7.76 -5.38 -8.00
N ALA A 173 7.97 -6.13 -9.08
CA ALA A 173 9.30 -6.62 -9.45
C ALA A 173 10.26 -5.45 -9.77
N MET A 174 9.77 -4.40 -10.46
CA MET A 174 10.53 -3.19 -10.70
C MET A 174 10.90 -2.45 -9.39
N LEU A 175 9.96 -2.32 -8.44
CA LEU A 175 10.25 -1.70 -7.15
C LEU A 175 11.35 -2.44 -6.37
N LYS A 176 11.35 -3.76 -6.41
CA LYS A 176 12.40 -4.58 -5.78
C LYS A 176 13.79 -4.31 -6.40
N LYS A 177 13.88 -4.13 -7.72
CA LYS A 177 15.13 -3.75 -8.39
C LYS A 177 15.59 -2.36 -7.96
N LEU A 178 14.71 -1.37 -8.00
CA LEU A 178 15.03 0.00 -7.58
C LEU A 178 15.53 0.07 -6.13
N LYS A 179 14.94 -0.73 -5.24
CA LYS A 179 15.43 -0.90 -3.88
C LYS A 179 16.86 -1.46 -3.86
N GLN A 180 17.17 -2.49 -4.67
CA GLN A 180 18.53 -3.06 -4.77
C GLN A 180 19.56 -2.06 -5.28
N GLU A 181 19.15 -1.05 -6.05
CA GLU A 181 19.98 0.09 -6.47
C GLU A 181 20.12 1.17 -5.36
N GLY A 182 19.56 0.94 -4.17
CA GLY A 182 19.70 1.78 -2.99
C GLY A 182 18.65 2.88 -2.86
N ILE A 183 17.61 2.90 -3.69
CA ILE A 183 16.50 3.85 -3.57
C ILE A 183 15.63 3.45 -2.38
N THR A 184 15.31 4.42 -1.51
CA THR A 184 14.34 4.24 -0.43
C THR A 184 12.94 4.41 -0.98
N ILE A 185 12.04 3.47 -0.72
CA ILE A 185 10.69 3.48 -1.31
C ILE A 185 9.64 3.46 -0.20
N LEU A 186 8.76 4.45 -0.21
CA LEU A 186 7.52 4.44 0.58
C LEU A 186 6.35 4.28 -0.38
N VAL A 187 5.62 3.17 -0.25
CA VAL A 187 4.47 2.84 -1.10
C VAL A 187 3.19 2.75 -0.26
N SER A 188 2.10 3.34 -0.72
CA SER A 188 0.78 3.09 -0.14
C SER A 188 -0.03 2.13 -1.01
N THR A 189 -0.85 1.30 -0.38
CA THR A 189 -1.77 0.42 -1.07
C THR A 189 -2.97 0.04 -0.18
N PRO A 190 -4.18 -0.09 -0.75
CA PRO A 190 -5.31 -0.68 -0.05
C PRO A 190 -5.29 -2.22 -0.08
N TYR A 191 -4.42 -2.83 -0.91
CA TYR A 191 -4.36 -4.27 -1.10
C TYR A 191 -3.47 -4.94 -0.07
N MET A 192 -4.07 -5.75 0.83
CA MET A 192 -3.35 -6.40 1.93
C MET A 192 -2.37 -7.48 1.45
N ASP A 193 -2.61 -8.11 0.30
CA ASP A 193 -1.72 -9.09 -0.31
C ASP A 193 -0.37 -8.48 -0.74
N GLU A 194 -0.36 -7.18 -1.11
CA GLU A 194 0.86 -6.46 -1.47
C GLU A 194 1.77 -6.18 -0.28
N ALA A 195 1.24 -6.21 0.94
CA ALA A 195 2.01 -6.02 2.17
C ALA A 195 3.21 -6.97 2.28
N ASN A 196 3.05 -8.23 1.84
CA ASN A 196 4.10 -9.25 1.86
C ASN A 196 5.28 -8.94 0.90
N LEU A 197 5.16 -7.94 0.05
CA LEU A 197 6.19 -7.53 -0.90
C LEU A 197 7.11 -6.45 -0.32
N CYS A 198 6.76 -5.88 0.84
CA CYS A 198 7.50 -4.87 1.58
C CYS A 198 8.43 -5.47 2.62
N ASP A 199 9.48 -4.73 3.02
CA ASP A 199 10.38 -5.13 4.11
C ASP A 199 9.72 -4.95 5.48
N ARG A 200 9.06 -3.79 5.65
CA ARG A 200 8.23 -3.45 6.81
C ARG A 200 6.97 -2.76 6.32
N ILE A 201 5.95 -2.84 7.14
CA ILE A 201 4.66 -2.22 6.86
C ILE A 201 4.15 -1.46 8.07
N ALA A 202 3.36 -0.42 7.82
CA ALA A 202 2.47 0.17 8.81
C ALA A 202 1.02 -0.10 8.38
N LEU A 203 0.25 -0.71 9.25
CA LEU A 203 -1.19 -0.86 9.08
C LEU A 203 -1.87 0.40 9.58
N VAL A 204 -2.64 1.06 8.70
CA VAL A 204 -3.22 2.39 8.98
C VAL A 204 -4.73 2.37 8.82
N GLN A 205 -5.46 2.97 9.77
CA GLN A 205 -6.90 3.11 9.72
C GLN A 205 -7.33 4.42 10.38
N LYS A 206 -8.21 5.19 9.71
CA LYS A 206 -8.81 6.43 10.22
C LYS A 206 -7.80 7.44 10.79
N GLY A 207 -6.61 7.51 10.19
CA GLY A 207 -5.56 8.41 10.61
C GLY A 207 -4.68 7.90 11.75
N ASP A 208 -4.87 6.66 12.22
CA ASP A 208 -4.06 6.02 13.26
C ASP A 208 -3.21 4.89 12.67
N ILE A 209 -2.05 4.64 13.29
CA ILE A 209 -1.24 3.46 13.03
C ILE A 209 -1.69 2.36 13.98
N LEU A 210 -2.13 1.24 13.43
CA LEU A 210 -2.55 0.07 14.20
C LEU A 210 -1.36 -0.83 14.58
N SER A 211 -0.40 -0.98 13.68
CA SER A 211 0.79 -1.81 13.87
C SER A 211 1.90 -1.41 12.90
N ILE A 212 3.15 -1.55 13.31
CA ILE A 212 4.33 -1.42 12.45
C ILE A 212 5.24 -2.60 12.70
N ASP A 213 5.46 -3.43 11.69
CA ASP A 213 6.42 -4.56 11.76
C ASP A 213 6.76 -5.07 10.34
N LYS A 214 7.62 -6.08 10.27
CA LYS A 214 7.75 -6.92 9.08
C LYS A 214 6.44 -7.68 8.84
N PRO A 215 6.07 -7.98 7.59
CA PRO A 215 4.85 -8.74 7.31
C PRO A 215 4.72 -10.03 8.15
N ALA A 216 5.81 -10.81 8.27
CA ALA A 216 5.82 -12.00 9.09
C ALA A 216 5.62 -11.71 10.59
N GLY A 217 6.13 -10.58 11.11
CA GLY A 217 5.91 -10.15 12.49
C GLY A 217 4.46 -9.82 12.76
N VAL A 218 3.81 -9.10 11.84
CA VAL A 218 2.36 -8.81 11.92
C VAL A 218 1.54 -10.10 11.97
N VAL A 219 1.83 -11.05 11.08
CA VAL A 219 1.14 -12.35 11.03
C VAL A 219 1.38 -13.13 12.33
N SER A 220 2.61 -13.19 12.85
CA SER A 220 2.93 -13.92 14.07
C SER A 220 2.33 -13.30 15.34
N SER A 221 1.93 -12.03 15.30
CA SER A 221 1.25 -11.35 16.41
C SER A 221 -0.25 -11.67 16.49
N PHE A 222 -0.81 -12.41 15.53
CA PHE A 222 -2.21 -12.78 15.53
C PHE A 222 -2.53 -13.68 16.74
N PRO A 223 -3.51 -13.34 17.59
CA PRO A 223 -3.79 -14.09 18.80
C PRO A 223 -4.64 -15.32 18.52
N GLY A 224 -4.17 -16.47 18.97
CA GLY A 224 -4.92 -17.72 18.91
C GLY A 224 -4.85 -18.44 17.57
N GLU A 225 -5.77 -19.34 17.36
CA GLU A 225 -5.86 -20.19 16.18
C GLU A 225 -6.95 -19.69 15.24
N LEU A 226 -6.64 -19.68 13.93
CA LEU A 226 -7.58 -19.31 12.88
C LEU A 226 -8.02 -20.55 12.10
N TYR A 227 -9.31 -20.64 11.84
CA TYR A 227 -9.91 -21.73 11.09
C TYR A 227 -10.65 -21.22 9.85
N ALA A 228 -10.44 -21.91 8.73
CA ALA A 228 -11.27 -21.74 7.53
C ALA A 228 -12.43 -22.73 7.59
N VAL A 229 -13.65 -22.23 7.64
CA VAL A 229 -14.90 -23.02 7.63
C VAL A 229 -15.60 -22.82 6.30
N ARG A 230 -15.95 -23.93 5.63
CA ARG A 230 -16.62 -23.92 4.31
C ARG A 230 -17.84 -24.82 4.35
N ALA A 231 -18.90 -24.42 3.63
CA ALA A 231 -20.06 -25.22 3.29
C ALA A 231 -20.69 -24.72 1.98
N ALA A 232 -21.62 -25.45 1.41
CA ALA A 232 -22.26 -25.11 0.13
C ALA A 232 -22.90 -23.72 0.12
N ASN A 233 -23.49 -23.29 1.24
CA ASN A 233 -24.13 -21.96 1.37
C ASN A 233 -23.38 -21.11 2.41
N THR A 234 -22.45 -20.28 1.93
CA THR A 234 -21.63 -19.41 2.78
C THR A 234 -22.45 -18.39 3.58
N HIS A 235 -23.57 -17.89 3.05
CA HIS A 235 -24.40 -16.90 3.75
C HIS A 235 -25.10 -17.49 4.97
N LEU A 236 -25.72 -18.65 4.84
CA LEU A 236 -26.34 -19.36 5.96
C LEU A 236 -25.27 -19.82 6.95
N LEU A 237 -24.14 -20.35 6.44
CA LEU A 237 -23.01 -20.76 7.26
C LEU A 237 -22.51 -19.61 8.15
N LEU A 238 -22.42 -18.38 7.62
CA LEU A 238 -21.99 -17.19 8.37
C LEU A 238 -22.91 -16.91 9.57
N GLN A 239 -24.22 -17.02 9.38
CA GLN A 239 -25.20 -16.79 10.44
C GLN A 239 -25.10 -17.88 11.52
N ASP A 240 -25.01 -19.15 11.11
CA ASP A 240 -24.94 -20.27 12.03
C ASP A 240 -23.63 -20.33 12.81
N VAL A 241 -22.48 -20.08 12.14
CA VAL A 241 -21.19 -20.00 12.82
C VAL A 241 -21.13 -18.84 13.80
N ARG A 242 -21.69 -17.68 13.48
CA ARG A 242 -21.79 -16.54 14.41
C ARG A 242 -22.67 -16.84 15.62
N SER A 243 -23.66 -17.70 15.45
CA SER A 243 -24.57 -18.11 16.53
C SER A 243 -24.03 -19.26 17.39
N TYR A 244 -22.89 -19.86 16.99
CA TYR A 244 -22.26 -20.92 17.77
C TYR A 244 -21.63 -20.33 19.04
N PRO A 245 -21.91 -20.87 20.25
CA PRO A 245 -21.51 -20.28 21.53
C PRO A 245 -20.00 -20.10 21.73
N GLY A 246 -19.20 -20.91 21.02
CA GLY A 246 -17.73 -20.84 21.08
C GLY A 246 -17.09 -19.86 20.10
N THR A 247 -17.84 -19.21 19.22
CA THR A 247 -17.30 -18.31 18.21
C THR A 247 -16.87 -16.98 18.82
N ALA A 248 -15.59 -16.65 18.71
CA ALA A 248 -15.06 -15.34 19.09
C ALA A 248 -15.16 -14.33 17.96
N THR A 249 -14.78 -14.74 16.72
CA THR A 249 -14.93 -13.92 15.51
C THR A 249 -15.28 -14.78 14.30
N CYS A 250 -16.04 -14.21 13.36
CA CYS A 250 -16.37 -14.87 12.12
C CYS A 250 -16.54 -13.83 11.00
N PHE A 251 -15.67 -13.92 9.98
CA PHE A 251 -15.66 -13.04 8.80
C PHE A 251 -15.67 -13.85 7.52
N ALA A 252 -16.30 -13.32 6.47
CA ALA A 252 -16.34 -13.96 5.16
C ALA A 252 -15.09 -13.60 4.35
N PHE A 253 -14.41 -14.63 3.80
CA PHE A 253 -13.24 -14.52 2.94
C PHE A 253 -13.44 -15.39 1.69
N GLY A 254 -13.93 -14.79 0.63
CA GLY A 254 -14.24 -15.50 -0.61
C GLY A 254 -15.24 -16.63 -0.38
N ASP A 255 -14.81 -17.88 -0.59
CA ASP A 255 -15.60 -19.10 -0.41
C ASP A 255 -15.57 -19.68 1.00
N ALA A 256 -14.78 -19.10 1.91
CA ALA A 256 -14.61 -19.56 3.27
C ALA A 256 -15.02 -18.51 4.30
N LEU A 257 -15.28 -18.96 5.52
CA LEU A 257 -15.35 -18.12 6.70
C LEU A 257 -14.03 -18.27 7.47
N HIS A 258 -13.41 -17.17 7.85
CA HIS A 258 -12.29 -17.15 8.79
C HIS A 258 -12.84 -16.96 10.20
N VAL A 259 -12.57 -17.94 11.05
CA VAL A 259 -13.20 -18.05 12.38
C VAL A 259 -12.14 -18.23 13.45
N THR A 260 -12.26 -17.47 14.54
CA THR A 260 -11.55 -17.75 15.79
C THR A 260 -12.54 -18.20 16.87
N PHE A 261 -12.09 -19.06 17.76
CA PHE A 261 -12.91 -19.59 18.85
C PHE A 261 -12.34 -19.15 20.21
N SER A 262 -13.22 -18.93 21.18
CA SER A 262 -12.87 -18.61 22.58
C SER A 262 -12.48 -19.85 23.38
N SER A 263 -12.87 -21.03 22.91
CA SER A 263 -12.55 -22.34 23.46
C SER A 263 -12.49 -23.37 22.34
N GLU A 264 -12.00 -24.58 22.64
CA GLU A 264 -11.93 -25.65 21.64
C GLU A 264 -13.33 -25.99 21.07
N ALA A 265 -13.51 -25.86 19.77
CA ALA A 265 -14.80 -26.03 19.06
C ALA A 265 -15.00 -27.50 18.59
N LYS A 266 -14.96 -28.47 19.52
CA LYS A 266 -15.00 -29.91 19.21
C LYS A 266 -16.29 -30.34 18.53
N ASP A 267 -17.41 -29.74 18.91
CA ASP A 267 -18.77 -30.07 18.47
C ASP A 267 -19.28 -29.14 17.36
N LEU A 268 -18.45 -28.24 16.83
CA LEU A 268 -18.86 -27.30 15.78
C LEU A 268 -19.39 -28.01 14.54
N LYS A 269 -18.77 -29.12 14.14
CA LYS A 269 -19.20 -29.88 12.96
C LYS A 269 -20.58 -30.47 13.16
N ASP A 270 -20.85 -31.07 14.33
CA ASP A 270 -22.16 -31.65 14.66
C ASP A 270 -23.23 -30.56 14.80
N TYR A 271 -22.87 -29.44 15.41
CA TYR A 271 -23.75 -28.26 15.46
C TYR A 271 -24.14 -27.79 14.04
N LEU A 272 -23.19 -27.64 13.12
CA LEU A 272 -23.46 -27.21 11.74
C LEU A 272 -24.27 -28.27 10.97
N HIS A 273 -24.04 -29.56 11.18
CA HIS A 273 -24.88 -30.63 10.62
C HIS A 273 -26.31 -30.52 11.13
N SER A 274 -26.53 -30.23 12.40
CA SER A 274 -27.88 -30.03 12.96
C SER A 274 -28.63 -28.83 12.37
N LYS A 275 -27.88 -27.87 11.80
CA LYS A 275 -28.37 -26.68 11.07
C LYS A 275 -28.62 -26.96 9.56
N GLY A 276 -28.29 -28.16 9.09
CA GLY A 276 -28.51 -28.59 7.71
C GLY A 276 -27.33 -28.40 6.78
N HIS A 277 -26.13 -28.07 7.30
CA HIS A 277 -24.90 -28.01 6.52
C HIS A 277 -24.27 -29.40 6.40
N MET A 278 -24.45 -30.09 5.27
CA MET A 278 -23.99 -31.49 5.12
C MET A 278 -22.49 -31.60 4.77
N ASP A 279 -21.99 -30.71 3.89
CA ASP A 279 -20.59 -30.74 3.41
C ASP A 279 -19.76 -29.67 4.10
N VAL A 280 -19.52 -29.83 5.43
CA VAL A 280 -18.75 -28.89 6.23
C VAL A 280 -17.26 -29.28 6.23
N SER A 281 -16.42 -28.35 5.82
CA SER A 281 -14.97 -28.42 5.97
C SER A 281 -14.49 -27.41 7.01
N ILE A 282 -13.72 -27.86 8.00
CA ILE A 282 -13.10 -27.03 9.03
C ILE A 282 -11.60 -27.34 9.02
N VAL A 283 -10.79 -26.36 8.65
CA VAL A 283 -9.34 -26.51 8.52
C VAL A 283 -8.65 -25.39 9.26
N LYS A 284 -7.68 -25.72 10.11
CA LYS A 284 -6.80 -24.72 10.71
C LYS A 284 -5.90 -24.13 9.63
N ILE A 285 -5.80 -22.81 9.60
CA ILE A 285 -5.01 -22.06 8.63
C ILE A 285 -4.09 -21.06 9.32
N ASP A 286 -3.03 -20.64 8.63
CA ASP A 286 -2.23 -19.51 9.05
C ASP A 286 -2.96 -18.20 8.75
N PRO A 287 -2.91 -17.20 9.64
CA PRO A 287 -3.53 -15.90 9.38
C PRO A 287 -2.81 -15.14 8.27
N THR A 288 -3.57 -14.33 7.56
CA THR A 288 -3.07 -13.37 6.58
C THR A 288 -2.92 -11.97 7.19
N ILE A 289 -2.28 -11.05 6.48
CA ILE A 289 -2.24 -9.62 6.89
C ILE A 289 -3.66 -9.05 7.03
N GLU A 290 -4.60 -9.49 6.18
CA GLU A 290 -5.99 -9.03 6.24
C GLU A 290 -6.70 -9.52 7.51
N ASP A 291 -6.45 -10.76 7.94
CA ASP A 291 -6.97 -11.28 9.21
C ASP A 291 -6.44 -10.48 10.40
N CYS A 292 -5.13 -10.18 10.38
CA CYS A 292 -4.49 -9.35 11.41
C CYS A 292 -5.06 -7.93 11.43
N PHE A 293 -5.25 -7.32 10.26
CA PHE A 293 -5.85 -5.99 10.12
C PHE A 293 -7.26 -5.95 10.71
N ILE A 294 -8.13 -6.90 10.34
CA ILE A 294 -9.50 -7.00 10.86
C ILE A 294 -9.49 -7.22 12.38
N HIS A 295 -8.54 -8.02 12.89
CA HIS A 295 -8.41 -8.23 14.33
C HIS A 295 -8.05 -6.95 15.08
N LEU A 296 -7.15 -6.12 14.52
CA LEU A 296 -6.71 -4.85 15.12
C LEU A 296 -7.78 -3.74 15.08
N LEU A 297 -8.87 -3.91 14.32
CA LEU A 297 -9.98 -2.96 14.25
C LEU A 297 -10.97 -3.06 15.42
N LYS A 298 -10.82 -4.01 16.30
CA LYS A 298 -11.67 -4.22 17.49
C LYS A 298 -11.21 -3.33 18.63
#